data_980a5cd5c6e6ca228800564de408c86f
#
_entry.id   980a5cd5c6e6ca228800564de408c86f
#
_cell.length_a   1.000
_cell.length_b   1.000
_cell.length_c   1.000
_cell.angle_alpha   90.00
_cell.angle_beta   90.00
_cell.angle_gamma   90.00
#
_symmetry.space_group_name_H-M   'P 1'
#
loop_
_entity.id
_entity.type
_entity.pdbx_description
1 polymer ?
#
loop_
_entity_poly.entity_id
_entity_poly.type
_entity_poly.pdbx_seq_one_letter_code
_entity_poly.pdbx_strand_id
1 'polypeptide(L)'
;LTLEIGEEQLPEQAMLEQLTRRLRELGFSLSLQRFGGRFSMIGNLARLGLAYLKIDGSYIRDIDQESDKRLFIEAIQRAAHSIDLPLIAERVETEGELQVIREMGLYGVQGQLFGEPAPWG
;
A
#
# COMPACT_ATOMS: atom_id res chain seq x y z
N LEU A 1 -7.40 -10.91 11.81
CA LEU A 1 -6.22 -10.24 12.32
C LEU A 1 -5.16 -10.10 11.21
N THR A 2 -4.59 -8.92 11.07
CA THR A 2 -3.66 -8.61 10.00
C THR A 2 -2.28 -8.31 10.55
N LEU A 3 -1.24 -8.96 9.99
CA LEU A 3 0.15 -8.66 10.29
C LEU A 3 0.71 -7.76 9.20
N GLU A 4 1.53 -6.79 9.59
CA GLU A 4 2.16 -5.86 8.65
C GLU A 4 3.66 -6.05 8.65
N ILE A 5 4.26 -6.13 7.46
CA ILE A 5 5.72 -6.15 7.32
C ILE A 5 6.14 -5.05 6.35
N GLY A 6 7.33 -4.50 6.55
CA GLY A 6 7.87 -3.48 5.67
C GLY A 6 8.47 -4.09 4.41
N GLU A 7 8.49 -3.30 3.34
CA GLU A 7 9.08 -3.71 2.07
C GLU A 7 10.53 -4.18 2.25
N GLU A 8 11.29 -3.50 3.09
CA GLU A 8 12.69 -3.82 3.33
C GLU A 8 12.89 -5.14 4.08
N GLN A 9 11.83 -5.70 4.62
CA GLN A 9 11.86 -6.95 5.35
C GLN A 9 11.36 -8.13 4.54
N LEU A 10 11.02 -7.91 3.27
CA LEU A 10 10.45 -8.96 2.42
C LEU A 10 11.44 -10.11 2.22
N PRO A 11 11.02 -11.35 2.50
CA PRO A 11 11.84 -12.51 2.18
C PRO A 11 11.79 -12.84 0.69
N GLU A 12 12.53 -13.85 0.28
CA GLU A 12 12.45 -14.34 -1.09
C GLU A 12 11.03 -14.77 -1.42
N GLN A 13 10.70 -14.73 -2.71
CA GLN A 13 9.32 -15.00 -3.17
C GLN A 13 8.78 -16.34 -2.67
N ALA A 14 9.58 -17.41 -2.73
CA ALA A 14 9.13 -18.73 -2.27
C ALA A 14 8.81 -18.74 -0.78
N MET A 15 9.64 -18.08 0.03
CA MET A 15 9.40 -17.97 1.47
C MET A 15 8.19 -17.11 1.77
N LEU A 16 8.00 -16.06 1.00
CA LEU A 16 6.85 -15.19 1.16
C LEU A 16 5.55 -15.92 0.87
N GLU A 17 5.53 -16.74 -0.17
CA GLU A 17 4.37 -17.56 -0.50
C GLU A 17 4.04 -18.57 0.61
N GLN A 18 5.08 -19.20 1.18
CA GLN A 18 4.89 -20.13 2.29
C GLN A 18 4.36 -19.41 3.52
N LEU A 19 4.90 -18.22 3.82
CA LEU A 19 4.48 -17.44 4.97
C LEU A 19 3.01 -17.05 4.86
N THR A 20 2.60 -16.53 3.71
CA THR A 20 1.21 -16.11 3.52
C THR A 20 0.25 -17.28 3.59
N ARG A 21 0.65 -18.44 3.09
CA ARG A 21 -0.17 -19.67 3.19
C ARG A 21 -0.37 -20.08 4.64
N ARG A 22 0.71 -20.11 5.42
CA ARG A 22 0.64 -20.49 6.82
C ARG A 22 -0.19 -19.51 7.64
N LEU A 23 -0.02 -18.22 7.39
CA LEU A 23 -0.82 -17.21 8.08
C LEU A 23 -2.30 -17.37 7.78
N ARG A 24 -2.63 -17.67 6.53
CA ARG A 24 -4.02 -17.89 6.13
C ARG A 24 -4.63 -19.10 6.85
N GLU A 25 -3.86 -20.17 6.97
CA GLU A 25 -4.30 -21.37 7.70
C GLU A 25 -4.58 -21.08 9.17
N LEU A 26 -3.87 -20.10 9.74
CA LEU A 26 -4.05 -19.69 11.13
C LEU A 26 -5.09 -18.59 11.32
N GLY A 27 -5.73 -18.15 10.24
CA GLY A 27 -6.73 -17.10 10.29
C GLY A 27 -6.18 -15.68 10.26
N PHE A 28 -4.93 -15.52 9.84
CA PHE A 28 -4.29 -14.20 9.72
C PHE A 28 -4.19 -13.77 8.27
N SER A 29 -4.12 -12.45 8.06
CA SER A 29 -3.81 -11.85 6.77
C SER A 29 -2.47 -11.14 6.86
N LEU A 30 -1.79 -10.98 5.72
CA LEU A 30 -0.54 -10.24 5.65
C LEU A 30 -0.76 -8.97 4.84
N SER A 31 -0.12 -7.89 5.27
CA SER A 31 -0.13 -6.62 4.54
C SER A 31 1.29 -6.09 4.45
N LEU A 32 1.57 -5.35 3.39
CA LEU A 32 2.86 -4.69 3.23
C LEU A 32 2.72 -3.21 3.57
N GLN A 33 3.77 -2.66 4.18
CA GLN A 33 3.82 -1.24 4.51
C GLN A 33 5.13 -0.63 4.00
N ARG A 34 5.17 0.66 3.89
CA ARG A 34 6.32 1.43 3.40
C ARG A 34 6.75 1.00 2.00
N PHE A 35 5.74 0.66 1.17
CA PHE A 35 6.00 0.19 -0.18
C PHE A 35 6.32 1.35 -1.13
N GLY A 36 7.17 1.10 -2.09
CA GLY A 36 7.50 2.08 -3.13
C GLY A 36 8.74 1.69 -3.91
N GLY A 37 9.86 1.44 -3.22
CA GLY A 37 11.14 1.16 -3.88
C GLY A 37 11.17 -0.10 -4.71
N ARG A 38 10.32 -1.07 -4.37
CA ARG A 38 10.25 -2.34 -5.09
C ARG A 38 9.01 -2.45 -5.96
N PHE A 39 8.63 -1.34 -6.59
CA PHE A 39 7.46 -1.30 -7.44
C PHE A 39 7.45 -2.41 -8.50
N SER A 40 8.62 -2.77 -9.04
CA SER A 40 8.71 -3.77 -10.08
C SER A 40 8.23 -5.16 -9.67
N MET A 41 8.16 -5.44 -8.36
CA MET A 41 7.69 -6.75 -7.89
C MET A 41 6.19 -6.79 -7.59
N ILE A 42 5.46 -5.72 -7.86
CA ILE A 42 4.05 -5.65 -7.51
C ILE A 42 3.23 -6.78 -8.16
N GLY A 43 3.60 -7.19 -9.37
CA GLY A 43 2.93 -8.31 -10.03
C GLY A 43 3.08 -9.63 -9.30
N ASN A 44 4.16 -9.80 -8.55
CA ASN A 44 4.40 -11.03 -7.79
C ASN A 44 3.53 -11.10 -6.53
N LEU A 45 2.90 -10.00 -6.15
CA LEU A 45 2.05 -9.95 -4.98
C LEU A 45 0.63 -10.46 -5.25
N ALA A 46 0.27 -10.62 -6.54
CA ALA A 46 -1.09 -10.97 -6.94
C ALA A 46 -1.59 -12.28 -6.33
N ARG A 47 -0.70 -13.25 -6.13
CA ARG A 47 -1.07 -14.59 -5.66
C ARG A 47 -1.00 -14.74 -4.15
N LEU A 48 -0.58 -13.70 -3.45
CA LEU A 48 -0.32 -13.82 -2.01
C LEU A 48 -1.57 -13.61 -1.15
N GLY A 49 -2.62 -13.04 -1.71
CA GLY A 49 -3.83 -12.75 -0.95
C GLY A 49 -3.60 -11.72 0.14
N LEU A 50 -2.79 -10.72 -0.11
CA LEU A 50 -2.52 -9.66 0.85
C LEU A 50 -3.78 -8.86 1.13
N ALA A 51 -3.93 -8.41 2.37
CA ALA A 51 -5.09 -7.62 2.76
C ALA A 51 -5.03 -6.21 2.15
N TYR A 52 -3.87 -5.58 2.15
CA TYR A 52 -3.67 -4.26 1.56
C TYR A 52 -2.19 -3.94 1.41
N LEU A 53 -1.92 -2.86 0.70
CA LEU A 53 -0.57 -2.37 0.45
C LEU A 53 -0.52 -0.92 0.91
N LYS A 54 0.38 -0.58 1.82
CA LYS A 54 0.56 0.79 2.28
C LYS A 54 1.75 1.44 1.57
N ILE A 55 1.51 2.59 0.97
CA ILE A 55 2.55 3.37 0.30
C ILE A 55 3.34 4.15 1.34
N ASP A 56 4.67 4.08 1.24
CA ASP A 56 5.54 4.82 2.15
C ASP A 56 5.23 6.31 2.10
N GLY A 57 5.19 6.94 3.27
CA GLY A 57 4.87 8.35 3.40
C GLY A 57 5.81 9.28 2.65
N SER A 58 7.04 8.85 2.36
CA SER A 58 7.97 9.66 1.57
C SER A 58 7.47 9.92 0.15
N TYR A 59 6.62 9.04 -0.40
CA TYR A 59 6.02 9.23 -1.72
C TYR A 59 4.75 10.04 -1.67
N ILE A 60 4.17 10.22 -0.49
CA ILE A 60 2.93 10.96 -0.28
C ILE A 60 3.21 12.41 0.06
N ARG A 61 4.33 12.66 0.74
CA ARG A 61 4.69 14.01 1.17
C ARG A 61 4.77 14.95 -0.01
N ASP A 62 4.04 16.07 0.05
CA ASP A 62 3.99 17.09 -0.99
C ASP A 62 3.49 16.59 -2.35
N ILE A 63 2.70 15.52 -2.35
CA ILE A 63 2.18 14.96 -3.61
C ILE A 63 1.30 15.97 -4.36
N ASP A 64 0.72 16.93 -3.65
CA ASP A 64 -0.07 18.00 -4.25
C ASP A 64 0.80 19.04 -4.97
N GLN A 65 2.12 19.04 -4.72
CA GLN A 65 3.06 19.99 -5.29
C GLN A 65 4.00 19.36 -6.32
N GLU A 66 4.14 18.03 -6.33
CA GLU A 66 5.13 17.34 -7.16
C GLU A 66 4.44 16.37 -8.12
N SER A 67 4.42 16.74 -9.40
CA SER A 67 3.76 15.94 -10.43
C SER A 67 4.41 14.56 -10.63
N ASP A 68 5.71 14.45 -10.42
CA ASP A 68 6.40 13.16 -10.55
C ASP A 68 5.89 12.14 -9.53
N LYS A 69 5.62 12.59 -8.31
CA LYS A 69 5.05 11.72 -7.28
C LYS A 69 3.65 11.27 -7.65
N ARG A 70 2.87 12.18 -8.23
CA ARG A 70 1.51 11.83 -8.68
C ARG A 70 1.56 10.74 -9.75
N LEU A 71 2.44 10.87 -10.71
CA LEU A 71 2.58 9.87 -11.77
C LEU A 71 3.00 8.52 -11.22
N PHE A 72 3.93 8.52 -10.27
CA PHE A 72 4.41 7.29 -9.64
C PHE A 72 3.28 6.57 -8.90
N ILE A 73 2.54 7.31 -8.07
CA ILE A 73 1.43 6.73 -7.31
C ILE A 73 0.31 6.26 -8.23
N GLU A 74 0.03 6.99 -9.30
CA GLU A 74 -0.97 6.56 -10.27
C GLU A 74 -0.59 5.22 -10.90
N ALA A 75 0.69 5.02 -11.21
CA ALA A 75 1.17 3.76 -11.78
C ALA A 75 0.99 2.62 -10.79
N ILE A 76 1.33 2.85 -9.51
CA ILE A 76 1.14 1.85 -8.47
C ILE A 76 -0.35 1.52 -8.32
N GLN A 77 -1.21 2.53 -8.33
CA GLN A 77 -2.64 2.34 -8.17
C GLN A 77 -3.22 1.49 -9.31
N ARG A 78 -2.81 1.74 -10.54
CA ARG A 78 -3.27 0.94 -11.67
C ARG A 78 -2.85 -0.51 -11.54
N ALA A 79 -1.59 -0.73 -11.16
CA ALA A 79 -1.07 -2.09 -10.99
C ALA A 79 -1.78 -2.80 -9.84
N ALA A 80 -1.96 -2.13 -8.71
CA ALA A 80 -2.66 -2.71 -7.57
C ALA A 80 -4.12 -3.02 -7.90
N HIS A 81 -4.77 -2.13 -8.62
CA HIS A 81 -6.16 -2.35 -9.04
C HIS A 81 -6.29 -3.57 -9.93
N SER A 82 -5.33 -3.79 -10.83
CA SER A 82 -5.37 -4.92 -11.76
C SER A 82 -5.25 -6.27 -11.06
N ILE A 83 -4.71 -6.30 -9.84
CA ILE A 83 -4.58 -7.52 -9.05
C ILE A 83 -5.48 -7.51 -7.81
N ASP A 84 -6.46 -6.60 -7.78
CA ASP A 84 -7.42 -6.46 -6.68
C ASP A 84 -6.78 -6.27 -5.31
N LEU A 85 -5.69 -5.51 -5.25
CA LEU A 85 -4.97 -5.23 -4.03
C LEU A 85 -5.28 -3.80 -3.57
N PRO A 86 -5.97 -3.63 -2.42
CA PRO A 86 -6.28 -2.28 -1.92
C PRO A 86 -5.02 -1.51 -1.58
N LEU A 87 -4.99 -0.23 -1.95
CA LEU A 87 -3.86 0.65 -1.75
C LEU A 87 -4.21 1.71 -0.71
N ILE A 88 -3.33 1.88 0.29
CA ILE A 88 -3.52 2.84 1.37
C ILE A 88 -2.35 3.81 1.37
N ALA A 89 -2.63 5.10 1.47
CA ALA A 89 -1.59 6.13 1.57
C ALA A 89 -1.23 6.35 3.04
N GLU A 90 0.06 6.23 3.37
CA GLU A 90 0.56 6.50 4.72
C GLU A 90 0.96 7.96 4.87
N ARG A 91 0.87 8.47 6.11
CA ARG A 91 1.37 9.77 6.51
C ARG A 91 0.81 10.92 5.69
N VAL A 92 -0.49 10.89 5.44
CA VAL A 92 -1.17 12.04 4.85
C VAL A 92 -1.27 13.12 5.93
N GLU A 93 -0.63 14.26 5.71
CA GLU A 93 -0.50 15.29 6.73
C GLU A 93 -1.19 16.61 6.40
N THR A 94 -1.55 16.83 5.13
CA THR A 94 -2.19 18.09 4.72
C THR A 94 -3.47 17.82 3.93
N GLU A 95 -4.33 18.83 3.89
CA GLU A 95 -5.57 18.77 3.12
C GLU A 95 -5.28 18.65 1.61
N GLY A 96 -4.22 19.32 1.13
CA GLY A 96 -3.83 19.22 -0.27
C GLY A 96 -3.42 17.81 -0.66
N GLU A 97 -2.64 17.16 0.19
CA GLU A 97 -2.25 15.76 -0.02
C GLU A 97 -3.48 14.84 -0.01
N LEU A 98 -4.38 15.06 0.93
CA LEU A 98 -5.61 14.28 1.03
C LEU A 98 -6.45 14.42 -0.23
N GLN A 99 -6.58 15.63 -0.75
CA GLN A 99 -7.35 15.88 -1.96
C GLN A 99 -6.81 15.11 -3.16
N VAL A 100 -5.49 15.13 -3.34
CA VAL A 100 -4.84 14.41 -4.45
C VAL A 100 -5.04 12.90 -4.31
N ILE A 101 -4.85 12.36 -3.10
CA ILE A 101 -5.01 10.92 -2.85
C ILE A 101 -6.44 10.49 -3.12
N ARG A 102 -7.42 11.30 -2.71
CA ARG A 102 -8.83 11.00 -2.97
C ARG A 102 -9.13 10.99 -4.47
N GLU A 103 -8.59 11.95 -5.20
CA GLU A 103 -8.79 12.03 -6.66
C GLU A 103 -8.21 10.82 -7.39
N MET A 104 -7.13 10.24 -6.84
CA MET A 104 -6.51 9.07 -7.43
C MET A 104 -7.29 7.78 -7.17
N GLY A 105 -8.25 7.81 -6.27
CA GLY A 105 -9.08 6.64 -5.98
C GLY A 105 -8.42 5.56 -5.15
N LEU A 106 -7.47 5.91 -4.28
CA LEU A 106 -6.90 4.94 -3.36
C LEU A 106 -7.96 4.41 -2.40
N TYR A 107 -7.73 3.18 -1.89
CA TYR A 107 -8.69 2.51 -1.01
C TYR A 107 -8.87 3.25 0.32
N GLY A 108 -7.80 3.79 0.87
CA GLY A 108 -7.86 4.45 2.17
C GLY A 108 -6.65 5.30 2.47
N VAL A 109 -6.63 5.87 3.67
CA VAL A 109 -5.58 6.76 4.13
C VAL A 109 -5.20 6.47 5.56
N GLN A 110 -3.97 6.85 5.92
CA GLN A 110 -3.47 6.84 7.28
C GLN A 110 -2.58 8.06 7.46
N GLY A 111 -2.65 8.73 8.61
CA GLY A 111 -1.79 9.88 8.87
C GLY A 111 -2.30 10.67 10.06
N GLN A 112 -1.68 11.84 10.30
CA GLN A 112 -2.01 12.67 11.44
C GLN A 112 -3.46 13.16 11.43
N LEU A 113 -4.05 13.28 10.25
CA LEU A 113 -5.44 13.71 10.13
C LEU A 113 -6.44 12.63 10.53
N PHE A 114 -6.02 11.35 10.50
CA PHE A 114 -6.95 10.22 10.64
C PHE A 114 -6.59 9.24 11.76
N GLY A 115 -5.32 9.17 12.15
CA GLY A 115 -4.84 8.18 13.12
C GLY A 115 -4.75 6.79 12.52
N GLU A 116 -5.82 6.03 12.60
CA GLU A 116 -5.87 4.65 12.09
C GLU A 116 -6.13 4.60 10.59
N PRO A 117 -5.64 3.58 9.88
CA PRO A 117 -6.00 3.39 8.47
C PRO A 117 -7.50 3.20 8.31
N ALA A 118 -8.08 3.86 7.32
CA ALA A 118 -9.51 3.77 7.07
C ALA A 118 -9.79 3.86 5.57
N PRO A 119 -10.81 3.13 5.07
CA PRO A 119 -11.25 3.32 3.68
C PRO A 119 -12.02 4.64 3.55
N TRP A 120 -12.16 5.10 2.31
CA TRP A 120 -13.04 6.21 2.00
C TRP A 120 -14.49 5.77 2.26
N GLY A 121 -15.24 6.58 2.95
CA GLY A 121 -16.57 6.15 3.30
C GLY A 121 -17.51 7.24 3.62
#